data_af5e68e36d13792f426d590cc929840b
#
_entry.id   af5e68e36d13792f426d590cc929840b
#
_cell.length_a   1.000
_cell.length_b   1.000
_cell.length_c   1.000
_cell.angle_alpha   90.00
_cell.angle_beta   90.00
_cell.angle_gamma   90.00
#
_symmetry.space_group_name_H-M   'P 1'
#
loop_
_entity.id
_entity.type
_entity.pdbx_description
1 polymer ?
#
loop_
_entity_poly.entity_id
_entity_poly.type
_entity_poly.pdbx_seq_one_letter_code
_entity_poly.pdbx_strand_id
1 'polypeptide(L)'
;MTRAGSIALRILLSGTFLLATPAEAEAQDPRPERVFTTGEAFDPSGIPAYAGDHADVHARIDADLDAHVAGLQRWVRQRSISAQDDGIRDMAQLLADDLRALGFQEVELVETPGHPGVLGHYDAGADRSLVVYMMYDVQPVEDNWRIDDPFAGELVEHELGTVLMARGATNQKGPQRAFLNAVDAILRTRGTLPVNLYVVAEGEEELGSPNFGAVVAPWLDRLRKADGAFFPMNIQDPAGDATLNLGVKGIIYFELESRGGEWGGPAKAEVHGSLKALVDSPALRLVQAIASMTTPDGNTILIPGYYDAVKAPDLAEQRLVNALARDADDRRMQEALGVARWIDGDEGRDAIVRNLYDPTLNIDGIWSGYTGEGVKTILPHVATAKMDSRLPPGLEPDTAYRMLRAHLDANGFDRITVRPMSGYPAATTSVDEPLVRASIGVFNKYGTRLRVAPWLAGSAPFYQFTRTLGLPFVFGGLGHGSGAHAPDEYMLIHPAPGVEAAGLAEIEKSYVDMLFALGAMEDRAGPSP
;
A
#
# COMPACT_ATOMS: atom_id res chain seq x y z
N MET A 1 -60.16 -50.28 63.82
CA MET A 1 -60.16 -49.38 65.01
C MET A 1 -58.74 -48.89 65.19
N THR A 2 -58.52 -47.75 65.10
CA THR A 2 -58.33 -46.46 65.57
C THR A 2 -57.33 -45.65 64.76
N ARG A 3 -57.73 -44.48 64.41
CA ARG A 3 -56.99 -43.43 63.70
C ARG A 3 -55.85 -42.86 64.56
N ALA A 4 -54.72 -42.54 63.93
CA ALA A 4 -53.79 -41.55 64.41
C ALA A 4 -53.35 -40.65 63.31
N GLY A 5 -53.59 -39.36 63.44
CA GLY A 5 -53.35 -38.35 62.44
C GLY A 5 -51.88 -37.88 62.43
N SER A 6 -51.35 -37.58 61.26
CA SER A 6 -50.06 -36.95 61.09
C SER A 6 -50.25 -35.47 60.76
N ILE A 7 -49.69 -34.61 61.57
CA ILE A 7 -49.53 -33.16 61.33
C ILE A 7 -48.29 -32.97 60.50
N ALA A 8 -48.47 -32.47 59.29
CA ALA A 8 -47.36 -32.07 58.40
C ALA A 8 -47.02 -30.58 58.63
N LEU A 9 -45.85 -30.35 59.21
CA LEU A 9 -45.26 -28.99 59.35
C LEU A 9 -44.61 -28.59 58.04
N ARG A 10 -45.19 -27.64 57.30
CA ARG A 10 -44.55 -27.01 56.12
C ARG A 10 -43.69 -25.88 56.63
N ILE A 11 -42.35 -26.03 56.47
CA ILE A 11 -41.40 -24.94 56.60
C ILE A 11 -41.20 -24.37 55.19
N LEU A 12 -41.71 -23.15 54.95
CA LEU A 12 -41.38 -22.34 53.78
C LEU A 12 -40.00 -21.69 54.00
N LEU A 13 -38.96 -22.22 53.37
CA LEU A 13 -37.71 -21.51 53.21
C LEU A 13 -37.79 -20.69 51.88
N SER A 14 -38.09 -19.40 51.97
CA SER A 14 -37.91 -18.43 50.90
C SER A 14 -36.42 -18.05 50.83
N GLY A 15 -35.65 -18.85 50.11
CA GLY A 15 -34.29 -18.50 49.73
C GLY A 15 -34.33 -17.63 48.47
N THR A 16 -34.16 -16.33 48.60
CA THR A 16 -33.88 -15.42 47.48
C THR A 16 -32.46 -15.72 47.00
N PHE A 17 -32.33 -16.52 45.95
CA PHE A 17 -31.08 -16.60 45.21
C PHE A 17 -30.89 -15.27 44.47
N LEU A 18 -30.07 -14.37 44.97
CA LEU A 18 -29.45 -13.33 44.17
C LEU A 18 -28.49 -14.06 43.23
N LEU A 19 -28.91 -14.20 41.97
CA LEU A 19 -28.01 -14.45 40.87
C LEU A 19 -27.13 -13.18 40.74
N ALA A 20 -25.95 -13.21 41.35
CA ALA A 20 -24.90 -12.27 40.99
C ALA A 20 -24.57 -12.54 39.53
N THR A 21 -25.03 -11.67 38.63
CA THR A 21 -24.46 -11.56 37.29
C THR A 21 -22.96 -11.31 37.50
N PRO A 22 -22.06 -12.09 36.89
CA PRO A 22 -20.66 -11.68 36.87
C PRO A 22 -20.64 -10.27 36.24
N ALA A 23 -20.12 -9.31 37.01
CA ALA A 23 -19.74 -8.04 36.42
C ALA A 23 -18.78 -8.40 35.28
N GLU A 24 -19.21 -8.26 34.03
CA GLU A 24 -18.30 -8.19 32.91
C GLU A 24 -17.39 -7.01 33.28
N ALA A 25 -16.17 -7.32 33.70
CA ALA A 25 -15.13 -6.31 33.71
C ALA A 25 -15.03 -5.86 32.24
N GLU A 26 -15.55 -4.69 31.96
CA GLU A 26 -15.29 -4.04 30.66
C GLU A 26 -13.78 -4.10 30.48
N ALA A 27 -13.33 -4.96 29.58
CA ALA A 27 -11.93 -5.02 29.23
C ALA A 27 -11.61 -3.61 28.69
N GLN A 28 -10.73 -2.93 29.40
CA GLN A 28 -10.32 -1.58 29.01
C GLN A 28 -9.80 -1.65 27.57
N ASP A 29 -10.33 -0.81 26.67
CA ASP A 29 -9.90 -0.74 25.29
C ASP A 29 -8.37 -0.53 25.26
N PRO A 30 -7.58 -1.44 24.66
CA PRO A 30 -6.12 -1.31 24.64
C PRO A 30 -5.64 -0.21 23.69
N ARG A 31 -6.53 0.40 22.91
CA ARG A 31 -6.17 1.49 22.00
C ARG A 31 -5.88 2.77 22.79
N PRO A 32 -4.71 3.40 22.58
CA PRO A 32 -4.42 4.66 23.26
C PRO A 32 -5.32 5.78 22.70
N GLU A 33 -5.80 6.65 23.57
CA GLU A 33 -6.42 7.88 23.13
C GLU A 33 -5.39 8.74 22.34
N ARG A 34 -5.67 9.02 21.09
CA ARG A 34 -4.79 9.84 20.25
C ARG A 34 -5.16 11.31 20.39
N VAL A 35 -4.42 12.01 21.24
CA VAL A 35 -4.67 13.41 21.57
C VAL A 35 -4.23 14.32 20.43
N PHE A 36 -5.18 15.06 19.87
CA PHE A 36 -4.92 16.14 18.92
C PHE A 36 -4.85 17.47 19.67
N THR A 37 -3.70 18.13 19.60
CA THR A 37 -3.43 19.39 20.32
C THR A 37 -3.65 20.64 19.47
N THR A 38 -3.86 20.46 18.15
CA THR A 38 -4.17 21.56 17.23
C THR A 38 -5.49 21.30 16.49
N GLY A 39 -6.29 22.36 16.29
CA GLY A 39 -7.44 22.37 15.39
C GLY A 39 -7.11 22.93 14.00
N GLU A 40 -5.86 23.37 13.78
CA GLU A 40 -5.44 23.83 12.46
C GLU A 40 -5.45 22.69 11.45
N ALA A 41 -5.76 23.01 10.21
CA ALA A 41 -5.66 22.08 9.08
C ALA A 41 -4.58 22.55 8.12
N PHE A 42 -3.88 21.61 7.52
CA PHE A 42 -2.95 21.92 6.45
C PHE A 42 -3.72 22.38 5.21
N ASP A 43 -3.26 23.48 4.63
CA ASP A 43 -3.83 24.03 3.39
C ASP A 43 -2.74 24.02 2.31
N PRO A 44 -2.81 23.06 1.35
CA PRO A 44 -1.83 22.99 0.27
C PRO A 44 -1.86 24.21 -0.64
N SER A 45 -2.99 24.95 -0.74
CA SER A 45 -3.10 26.16 -1.55
C SER A 45 -2.27 27.34 -0.98
N GLY A 46 -1.88 27.27 0.28
CA GLY A 46 -0.94 28.21 0.90
C GLY A 46 0.51 28.06 0.39
N ILE A 47 0.83 27.00 -0.31
CA ILE A 47 2.12 26.84 -1.00
C ILE A 47 2.02 27.52 -2.38
N PRO A 48 2.93 28.45 -2.72
CA PRO A 48 2.90 29.14 -4.00
C PRO A 48 2.89 28.15 -5.18
N ALA A 49 2.04 28.43 -6.16
CA ALA A 49 2.04 27.68 -7.43
C ALA A 49 3.41 27.84 -8.11
N TYR A 50 3.90 26.76 -8.69
CA TYR A 50 5.14 26.82 -9.46
C TYR A 50 5.01 27.81 -10.61
N ALA A 51 5.90 28.81 -10.67
CA ALA A 51 5.79 29.94 -11.60
C ALA A 51 6.61 29.76 -12.89
N GLY A 52 7.33 28.64 -13.03
CA GLY A 52 8.15 28.40 -14.23
C GLY A 52 7.31 28.32 -15.50
N ASP A 53 7.84 28.87 -16.59
CA ASP A 53 7.22 28.80 -17.92
C ASP A 53 8.09 27.92 -18.84
N HIS A 54 7.48 26.85 -19.33
CA HIS A 54 8.11 25.85 -20.21
C HIS A 54 7.26 25.62 -21.46
N ALA A 55 6.63 26.69 -21.98
CA ALA A 55 5.73 26.65 -23.14
C ALA A 55 6.38 26.01 -24.38
N ASP A 56 7.69 26.18 -24.58
CA ASP A 56 8.45 25.55 -25.67
C ASP A 56 8.52 24.01 -25.52
N VAL A 57 8.73 23.48 -24.32
CA VAL A 57 8.74 22.04 -24.05
C VAL A 57 7.32 21.50 -24.11
N HIS A 58 6.34 22.23 -23.57
CA HIS A 58 4.92 21.85 -23.63
C HIS A 58 4.43 21.75 -25.08
N ALA A 59 4.79 22.70 -25.95
CA ALA A 59 4.46 22.64 -27.36
C ALA A 59 5.12 21.43 -28.08
N ARG A 60 6.30 21.03 -27.62
CA ARG A 60 6.96 19.80 -28.11
C ARG A 60 6.18 18.55 -27.72
N ILE A 61 5.69 18.45 -26.48
CA ILE A 61 4.83 17.35 -26.03
C ILE A 61 3.58 17.26 -26.90
N ASP A 62 2.89 18.40 -27.11
CA ASP A 62 1.68 18.44 -27.94
C ASP A 62 1.95 17.98 -29.39
N ALA A 63 3.11 18.33 -29.94
CA ALA A 63 3.50 17.93 -31.28
C ALA A 63 3.86 16.44 -31.43
N ASP A 64 4.37 15.82 -30.35
CA ASP A 64 4.85 14.44 -30.37
C ASP A 64 3.85 13.46 -29.74
N LEU A 65 2.64 13.92 -29.35
CA LEU A 65 1.69 13.16 -28.54
C LEU A 65 1.34 11.77 -29.13
N ASP A 66 1.13 11.68 -30.43
CA ASP A 66 0.86 10.38 -31.10
C ASP A 66 2.04 9.41 -30.95
N ALA A 67 3.27 9.91 -31.02
CA ALA A 67 4.47 9.11 -30.82
C ALA A 67 4.62 8.68 -29.35
N HIS A 68 4.21 9.54 -28.41
CA HIS A 68 4.18 9.25 -26.98
C HIS A 68 3.16 8.15 -26.65
N VAL A 69 1.96 8.22 -27.22
CA VAL A 69 0.96 7.14 -27.10
C VAL A 69 1.50 5.82 -27.66
N ALA A 70 2.12 5.85 -28.84
CA ALA A 70 2.75 4.65 -29.43
C ALA A 70 3.85 4.08 -28.52
N GLY A 71 4.60 4.94 -27.83
CA GLY A 71 5.59 4.56 -26.82
C GLY A 71 4.98 3.82 -25.62
N LEU A 72 3.84 4.32 -25.09
CA LEU A 72 3.09 3.65 -24.03
C LEU A 72 2.58 2.29 -24.50
N GLN A 73 1.97 2.24 -25.70
CA GLN A 73 1.50 0.99 -26.29
C GLN A 73 2.63 -0.05 -26.44
N ARG A 74 3.82 0.38 -26.85
CA ARG A 74 5.00 -0.50 -26.93
C ARG A 74 5.36 -1.08 -25.56
N TRP A 75 5.32 -0.29 -24.50
CA TRP A 75 5.64 -0.72 -23.14
C TRP A 75 4.63 -1.71 -22.58
N VAL A 76 3.32 -1.46 -22.75
CA VAL A 76 2.30 -2.38 -22.23
C VAL A 76 2.24 -3.69 -23.04
N ARG A 77 2.59 -3.66 -24.33
CA ARG A 77 2.70 -4.87 -25.18
C ARG A 77 3.85 -5.78 -24.78
N GLN A 78 4.92 -5.22 -24.22
CA GLN A 78 5.98 -6.04 -23.64
C GLN A 78 5.48 -6.64 -22.33
N ARG A 79 5.21 -7.93 -22.32
CA ARG A 79 4.81 -8.65 -21.12
C ARG A 79 5.91 -8.57 -20.06
N SER A 80 5.52 -8.57 -18.78
CA SER A 80 6.47 -8.55 -17.67
C SER A 80 5.80 -9.02 -16.38
N ILE A 81 5.23 -10.24 -16.42
CA ILE A 81 4.53 -10.82 -15.25
C ILE A 81 5.56 -11.48 -14.34
N SER A 82 5.94 -10.81 -13.27
CA SER A 82 6.99 -11.27 -12.35
C SER A 82 6.67 -12.63 -11.71
N ALA A 83 5.42 -12.84 -11.27
CA ALA A 83 4.98 -14.09 -10.66
C ALA A 83 5.04 -15.32 -11.60
N GLN A 84 5.18 -15.12 -12.91
CA GLN A 84 5.20 -16.17 -13.94
C GLN A 84 6.52 -16.24 -14.71
N ASP A 85 7.49 -15.36 -14.40
CA ASP A 85 8.74 -15.19 -15.15
C ASP A 85 8.49 -14.95 -16.67
N ASP A 86 7.40 -14.22 -16.99
CA ASP A 86 6.95 -14.01 -18.36
C ASP A 86 7.35 -12.61 -18.87
N GLY A 87 8.37 -12.56 -19.73
CA GLY A 87 8.84 -11.34 -20.42
C GLY A 87 9.57 -10.32 -19.56
N ILE A 88 9.87 -10.62 -18.31
CA ILE A 88 10.51 -9.73 -17.33
C ILE A 88 11.86 -9.21 -17.83
N ARG A 89 12.74 -10.10 -18.31
CA ARG A 89 14.08 -9.73 -18.78
C ARG A 89 14.02 -8.89 -20.04
N ASP A 90 13.07 -9.18 -20.92
CA ASP A 90 12.87 -8.42 -22.16
C ASP A 90 12.37 -7.00 -21.84
N MET A 91 11.53 -6.83 -20.82
CA MET A 91 11.09 -5.51 -20.36
C MET A 91 12.22 -4.73 -19.70
N ALA A 92 13.07 -5.38 -18.88
CA ALA A 92 14.27 -4.75 -18.33
C ALA A 92 15.20 -4.25 -19.44
N GLN A 93 15.42 -5.08 -20.47
CA GLN A 93 16.23 -4.70 -21.64
C GLN A 93 15.59 -3.54 -22.43
N LEU A 94 14.26 -3.57 -22.63
CA LEU A 94 13.51 -2.50 -23.29
C LEU A 94 13.68 -1.16 -22.55
N LEU A 95 13.55 -1.16 -21.23
CA LEU A 95 13.79 0.04 -20.41
C LEU A 95 15.25 0.52 -20.54
N ALA A 96 16.21 -0.39 -20.42
CA ALA A 96 17.63 -0.04 -20.56
C ALA A 96 17.95 0.58 -21.93
N ASP A 97 17.35 0.06 -22.99
CA ASP A 97 17.54 0.59 -24.34
C ASP A 97 16.87 1.96 -24.52
N ASP A 98 15.71 2.19 -23.94
CA ASP A 98 15.06 3.49 -23.92
C ASP A 98 15.90 4.54 -23.15
N LEU A 99 16.47 4.18 -21.99
CA LEU A 99 17.38 5.09 -21.27
C LEU A 99 18.62 5.44 -22.09
N ARG A 100 19.23 4.46 -22.79
CA ARG A 100 20.37 4.72 -23.70
C ARG A 100 19.96 5.63 -24.85
N ALA A 101 18.78 5.42 -25.43
CA ALA A 101 18.26 6.26 -26.52
C ALA A 101 17.99 7.70 -26.06
N LEU A 102 17.62 7.91 -24.79
CA LEU A 102 17.49 9.23 -24.17
C LEU A 102 18.84 9.88 -23.82
N GLY A 103 19.96 9.20 -24.00
CA GLY A 103 21.29 9.75 -23.77
C GLY A 103 21.80 9.61 -22.34
N PHE A 104 21.24 8.70 -21.54
CA PHE A 104 21.83 8.34 -20.24
C PHE A 104 23.24 7.79 -20.45
N GLN A 105 24.22 8.38 -19.78
CA GLN A 105 25.64 8.07 -19.96
C GLN A 105 26.04 6.72 -19.34
N GLU A 106 25.34 6.33 -18.28
CA GLU A 106 25.51 5.05 -17.62
C GLU A 106 24.17 4.32 -17.58
N VAL A 107 24.10 3.10 -18.11
CA VAL A 107 22.93 2.22 -18.03
C VAL A 107 23.39 0.79 -17.79
N GLU A 108 23.00 0.23 -16.65
CA GLU A 108 23.41 -1.08 -16.18
C GLU A 108 22.20 -1.99 -15.92
N LEU A 109 22.26 -3.23 -16.39
CA LEU A 109 21.37 -4.31 -15.97
C LEU A 109 22.01 -5.00 -14.78
N VAL A 110 21.36 -4.97 -13.64
CA VAL A 110 21.85 -5.55 -12.38
C VAL A 110 21.21 -6.91 -12.16
N GLU A 111 22.02 -7.96 -12.22
CA GLU A 111 21.54 -9.31 -11.90
C GLU A 111 21.27 -9.43 -10.39
N THR A 112 20.15 -10.05 -10.06
CA THR A 112 19.70 -10.34 -8.68
C THR A 112 19.43 -11.82 -8.52
N PRO A 113 19.20 -12.33 -7.30
CA PRO A 113 18.73 -13.70 -7.12
C PRO A 113 17.37 -14.00 -7.77
N GLY A 114 16.59 -12.96 -8.06
CA GLY A 114 15.32 -13.03 -8.78
C GLY A 114 15.39 -12.34 -10.14
N HIS A 115 14.50 -11.36 -10.37
CA HIS A 115 14.47 -10.62 -11.64
C HIS A 115 15.49 -9.49 -11.65
N PRO A 116 16.04 -9.11 -12.84
CA PRO A 116 17.09 -8.09 -12.92
C PRO A 116 16.58 -6.70 -12.54
N GLY A 117 17.47 -5.86 -12.01
CA GLY A 117 17.23 -4.42 -11.92
C GLY A 117 17.80 -3.66 -13.10
N VAL A 118 17.36 -2.40 -13.28
CA VAL A 118 17.94 -1.47 -14.24
C VAL A 118 18.36 -0.21 -13.49
N LEU A 119 19.65 0.15 -13.62
CA LEU A 119 20.20 1.41 -13.12
C LEU A 119 20.54 2.30 -14.29
N GLY A 120 20.11 3.57 -14.26
CA GLY A 120 20.42 4.57 -15.25
C GLY A 120 20.89 5.87 -14.60
N HIS A 121 21.90 6.53 -15.17
CA HIS A 121 22.36 7.84 -14.72
C HIS A 121 22.50 8.79 -15.91
N TYR A 122 21.81 9.93 -15.78
CA TYR A 122 21.96 11.08 -16.66
C TYR A 122 22.63 12.21 -15.85
N ASP A 123 23.87 12.52 -16.20
CA ASP A 123 24.60 13.67 -15.66
C ASP A 123 24.27 14.91 -16.49
N ALA A 124 23.47 15.80 -15.92
CA ALA A 124 23.12 17.10 -16.50
C ALA A 124 24.14 18.19 -16.15
N GLY A 125 25.11 17.91 -15.29
CA GLY A 125 25.98 18.93 -14.67
C GLY A 125 25.22 19.85 -13.73
N ALA A 126 24.06 19.41 -13.22
CA ALA A 126 23.22 20.20 -12.31
C ALA A 126 23.63 20.01 -10.85
N ASP A 127 23.33 21.01 -10.01
CA ASP A 127 23.61 20.96 -8.56
C ASP A 127 22.70 19.95 -7.84
N ARG A 128 21.52 19.65 -8.40
CA ARG A 128 20.51 18.76 -7.82
C ARG A 128 20.48 17.40 -8.52
N SER A 129 20.20 16.39 -7.74
CA SER A 129 20.05 15.01 -8.22
C SER A 129 18.76 14.40 -7.72
N LEU A 130 18.02 13.71 -8.59
CA LEU A 130 16.78 13.02 -8.27
C LEU A 130 16.93 11.54 -8.58
N VAL A 131 16.53 10.69 -7.63
CA VAL A 131 16.29 9.27 -7.89
C VAL A 131 14.86 9.12 -8.40
N VAL A 132 14.69 8.51 -9.57
CA VAL A 132 13.38 8.14 -10.12
C VAL A 132 13.22 6.64 -9.97
N TYR A 133 12.26 6.25 -9.16
CA TYR A 133 11.93 4.84 -8.98
C TYR A 133 10.95 4.39 -10.06
N MET A 134 11.19 3.23 -10.60
CA MET A 134 10.33 2.55 -11.56
C MET A 134 10.16 1.09 -11.17
N MET A 135 8.95 0.57 -11.31
CA MET A 135 8.68 -0.85 -11.36
C MET A 135 8.23 -1.22 -12.77
N TYR A 136 8.80 -2.24 -13.35
CA TYR A 136 8.45 -2.61 -14.70
C TYR A 136 7.70 -3.95 -14.79
N ASP A 137 7.51 -4.63 -13.66
CA ASP A 137 6.66 -5.81 -13.57
C ASP A 137 5.19 -5.45 -13.45
N VAL A 138 4.34 -6.44 -13.71
CA VAL A 138 2.90 -6.35 -13.62
C VAL A 138 2.31 -7.63 -13.03
N GLN A 139 1.11 -7.52 -12.47
CA GLN A 139 0.33 -8.67 -11.99
C GLN A 139 -0.09 -9.61 -13.12
N PRO A 140 -0.32 -10.90 -12.83
CA PRO A 140 -0.98 -11.82 -13.75
C PRO A 140 -2.30 -11.27 -14.26
N VAL A 141 -2.73 -11.73 -15.42
CA VAL A 141 -4.03 -11.39 -16.00
C VAL A 141 -5.04 -12.49 -15.69
N GLU A 142 -6.25 -12.07 -15.42
CA GLU A 142 -7.42 -12.91 -15.21
C GLU A 142 -8.31 -12.91 -16.45
N ASP A 143 -9.31 -13.77 -16.47
CA ASP A 143 -10.35 -13.74 -17.50
C ASP A 143 -11.28 -12.50 -17.33
N ASN A 144 -12.15 -12.27 -18.31
CA ASN A 144 -13.18 -11.22 -18.30
C ASN A 144 -12.73 -9.79 -18.60
N TRP A 145 -11.71 -9.61 -19.43
CA TRP A 145 -11.39 -8.32 -20.02
C TRP A 145 -12.39 -7.95 -21.14
N ARG A 146 -12.67 -6.65 -21.32
CA ARG A 146 -13.46 -6.14 -22.45
C ARG A 146 -12.69 -6.14 -23.78
N ILE A 147 -11.38 -6.26 -23.73
CA ILE A 147 -10.48 -6.40 -24.89
C ILE A 147 -10.02 -7.85 -25.00
N ASP A 148 -9.72 -8.29 -26.22
CA ASP A 148 -9.33 -9.70 -26.48
C ASP A 148 -7.96 -10.06 -25.89
N ASP A 149 -7.01 -9.13 -25.92
CA ASP A 149 -5.66 -9.30 -25.36
C ASP A 149 -5.33 -8.20 -24.35
N PRO A 150 -5.20 -8.53 -23.07
CA PRO A 150 -4.84 -7.59 -22.01
C PRO A 150 -3.51 -6.84 -22.22
N PHE A 151 -2.69 -7.27 -23.16
CA PHE A 151 -1.42 -6.63 -23.52
C PHE A 151 -1.44 -5.93 -24.87
N ALA A 152 -2.58 -5.85 -25.57
CA ALA A 152 -2.67 -5.19 -26.85
C ALA A 152 -2.42 -3.67 -26.79
N GLY A 153 -2.70 -3.05 -25.63
CA GLY A 153 -2.61 -1.60 -25.46
C GLY A 153 -3.58 -0.88 -26.38
N GLU A 154 -4.85 -1.29 -26.35
CA GLU A 154 -5.88 -0.72 -27.20
C GLU A 154 -6.31 0.66 -26.68
N LEU A 155 -6.58 1.58 -27.61
CA LEU A 155 -7.27 2.83 -27.33
C LEU A 155 -8.79 2.55 -27.39
N VAL A 156 -9.45 2.71 -26.25
CA VAL A 156 -10.87 2.37 -26.09
C VAL A 156 -11.66 3.61 -25.69
N GLU A 157 -12.84 3.78 -26.28
CA GLU A 157 -13.78 4.80 -25.85
C GLU A 157 -14.33 4.48 -24.45
N HIS A 158 -14.27 5.46 -23.57
CA HIS A 158 -14.68 5.39 -22.18
C HIS A 158 -15.52 6.61 -21.81
N GLU A 159 -16.27 6.56 -20.71
CA GLU A 159 -17.08 7.71 -20.24
C GLU A 159 -16.22 8.96 -19.93
N LEU A 160 -14.96 8.76 -19.56
CA LEU A 160 -14.00 9.83 -19.29
C LEU A 160 -13.28 10.33 -20.56
N GLY A 161 -13.47 9.70 -21.71
CA GLY A 161 -12.77 9.99 -22.96
C GLY A 161 -12.07 8.78 -23.54
N THR A 162 -10.98 8.95 -24.29
CA THR A 162 -10.20 7.83 -24.82
C THR A 162 -9.20 7.35 -23.79
N VAL A 163 -9.21 6.07 -23.48
CA VAL A 163 -8.29 5.43 -22.53
C VAL A 163 -7.39 4.42 -23.23
N LEU A 164 -6.17 4.25 -22.74
CA LEU A 164 -5.32 3.11 -23.05
C LEU A 164 -5.69 1.97 -22.10
N MET A 165 -6.28 0.89 -22.61
CA MET A 165 -6.66 -0.28 -21.83
C MET A 165 -5.62 -1.38 -22.00
N ALA A 166 -4.97 -1.75 -20.92
CA ALA A 166 -4.03 -2.87 -20.84
C ALA A 166 -3.61 -3.16 -19.40
N ARG A 167 -3.11 -4.35 -19.15
CA ARG A 167 -2.36 -4.66 -17.93
C ARG A 167 -1.08 -3.82 -17.89
N GLY A 168 -0.86 -3.07 -16.81
CA GLY A 168 0.25 -2.13 -16.66
C GLY A 168 -0.06 -0.71 -17.18
N ALA A 169 -1.27 -0.46 -17.68
CA ALA A 169 -1.62 0.87 -18.21
C ALA A 169 -1.54 1.96 -17.14
N THR A 170 -2.06 1.71 -15.93
CA THR A 170 -1.92 2.65 -14.81
C THR A 170 -0.95 2.16 -13.73
N ASN A 171 -0.77 0.84 -13.58
CA ASN A 171 0.12 0.23 -12.57
C ASN A 171 1.26 -0.58 -13.21
N GLN A 172 2.41 0.01 -13.58
CA GLN A 172 2.83 1.42 -13.49
C GLN A 172 3.50 1.88 -14.81
N LYS A 173 3.45 1.07 -15.89
CA LYS A 173 4.15 1.37 -17.14
C LYS A 173 3.71 2.69 -17.78
N GLY A 174 2.41 3.01 -17.71
CA GLY A 174 1.85 4.23 -18.28
C GLY A 174 2.47 5.51 -17.68
N PRO A 175 2.30 5.81 -16.38
CA PRO A 175 2.84 7.03 -15.78
C PRO A 175 4.37 7.10 -15.85
N GLN A 176 5.07 5.95 -15.77
CA GLN A 176 6.52 5.90 -15.90
C GLN A 176 6.99 6.20 -17.34
N ARG A 177 6.30 5.68 -18.34
CA ARG A 177 6.60 6.01 -19.72
C ARG A 177 6.29 7.47 -20.02
N ALA A 178 5.19 8.01 -19.50
CA ALA A 178 4.87 9.44 -19.60
C ALA A 178 5.99 10.32 -18.99
N PHE A 179 6.58 9.89 -17.86
CA PHE A 179 7.76 10.57 -17.30
C PHE A 179 8.95 10.56 -18.25
N LEU A 180 9.26 9.43 -18.88
CA LEU A 180 10.34 9.36 -19.88
C LEU A 180 10.04 10.17 -21.15
N ASN A 181 8.77 10.30 -21.54
CA ASN A 181 8.37 11.18 -22.64
C ASN A 181 8.63 12.66 -22.29
N ALA A 182 8.34 13.07 -21.04
CA ALA A 182 8.65 14.40 -20.56
C ALA A 182 10.18 14.67 -20.57
N VAL A 183 10.98 13.69 -20.15
CA VAL A 183 12.45 13.75 -20.24
C VAL A 183 12.89 13.92 -21.69
N ASP A 184 12.37 13.14 -22.65
CA ASP A 184 12.67 13.26 -24.08
C ASP A 184 12.33 14.65 -24.62
N ALA A 185 11.15 15.17 -24.28
CA ALA A 185 10.71 16.50 -24.70
C ALA A 185 11.65 17.62 -24.20
N ILE A 186 12.11 17.55 -22.94
CA ILE A 186 13.10 18.49 -22.39
C ILE A 186 14.41 18.38 -23.17
N LEU A 187 14.94 17.17 -23.33
CA LEU A 187 16.23 16.94 -24.00
C LEU A 187 16.22 17.42 -25.45
N ARG A 188 15.15 17.13 -26.20
CA ARG A 188 15.01 17.59 -27.58
C ARG A 188 14.84 19.10 -27.70
N THR A 189 14.28 19.77 -26.71
CA THR A 189 14.01 21.22 -26.75
C THR A 189 15.14 22.03 -26.13
N ARG A 190 15.70 21.59 -25.03
CA ARG A 190 16.69 22.32 -24.20
C ARG A 190 18.11 21.75 -24.29
N GLY A 191 18.27 20.50 -24.74
CA GLY A 191 19.55 19.81 -24.86
C GLY A 191 20.09 19.22 -23.56
N THR A 192 19.53 19.57 -22.41
CA THR A 192 19.90 19.03 -21.09
C THR A 192 18.73 19.07 -20.12
N LEU A 193 18.82 18.32 -19.03
CA LEU A 193 17.84 18.31 -17.94
C LEU A 193 18.18 19.38 -16.87
N PRO A 194 17.18 19.81 -16.08
CA PRO A 194 17.40 20.74 -14.97
C PRO A 194 17.99 20.08 -13.70
N VAL A 195 18.03 18.73 -13.66
CA VAL A 195 18.55 17.92 -12.55
C VAL A 195 19.34 16.75 -13.10
N ASN A 196 20.29 16.23 -12.34
CA ASN A 196 20.85 14.91 -12.63
C ASN A 196 19.80 13.84 -12.30
N LEU A 197 19.64 12.83 -13.13
CA LEU A 197 18.68 11.75 -12.89
C LEU A 197 19.39 10.43 -12.60
N TYR A 198 18.95 9.76 -11.56
CA TYR A 198 19.22 8.36 -11.29
C TYR A 198 17.92 7.58 -11.48
N VAL A 199 17.83 6.73 -12.48
CA VAL A 199 16.73 5.76 -12.62
C VAL A 199 17.11 4.50 -11.86
N VAL A 200 16.22 4.06 -10.96
CA VAL A 200 16.32 2.80 -10.23
C VAL A 200 15.05 2.03 -10.52
N ALA A 201 15.18 0.95 -11.30
CA ALA A 201 14.03 0.15 -11.70
C ALA A 201 14.18 -1.31 -11.27
N GLU A 202 13.07 -1.91 -10.84
CA GLU A 202 12.99 -3.32 -10.47
C GLU A 202 11.86 -4.05 -11.19
N GLY A 203 11.91 -5.38 -11.21
CA GLY A 203 10.92 -6.25 -11.79
C GLY A 203 10.26 -7.19 -10.80
N GLU A 204 10.21 -6.80 -9.51
CA GLU A 204 9.68 -7.63 -8.42
C GLU A 204 8.85 -6.82 -7.41
N GLU A 205 8.39 -5.61 -7.75
CA GLU A 205 7.58 -4.80 -6.85
C GLU A 205 6.28 -5.54 -6.50
N GLU A 206 5.65 -6.16 -7.48
CA GLU A 206 4.43 -6.94 -7.32
C GLU A 206 4.63 -8.23 -6.49
N LEU A 207 5.89 -8.60 -6.23
CA LEU A 207 6.28 -9.68 -5.31
C LEU A 207 6.75 -9.15 -3.94
N GLY A 208 6.64 -7.83 -3.70
CA GLY A 208 7.08 -7.17 -2.47
C GLY A 208 8.57 -6.80 -2.45
N SER A 209 9.20 -6.62 -3.61
CA SER A 209 10.59 -6.15 -3.79
C SER A 209 11.66 -6.95 -3.03
N PRO A 210 11.64 -8.28 -3.06
CA PRO A 210 12.54 -9.10 -2.22
C PRO A 210 14.03 -8.86 -2.54
N ASN A 211 14.36 -8.43 -3.76
CA ASN A 211 15.72 -8.23 -4.22
C ASN A 211 16.10 -6.75 -4.48
N PHE A 212 15.27 -5.78 -4.08
CA PHE A 212 15.56 -4.36 -4.29
C PHE A 212 16.92 -3.92 -3.72
N GLY A 213 17.28 -4.44 -2.55
CA GLY A 213 18.60 -4.19 -1.96
C GLY A 213 19.77 -4.59 -2.87
N ALA A 214 19.63 -5.68 -3.63
CA ALA A 214 20.62 -6.10 -4.61
C ALA A 214 20.65 -5.17 -5.83
N VAL A 215 19.48 -4.65 -6.26
CA VAL A 215 19.40 -3.69 -7.37
C VAL A 215 20.16 -2.40 -7.05
N VAL A 216 19.97 -1.82 -5.86
CA VAL A 216 20.60 -0.53 -5.49
C VAL A 216 22.05 -0.66 -5.03
N ALA A 217 22.49 -1.86 -4.63
CA ALA A 217 23.81 -2.10 -4.03
C ALA A 217 24.99 -1.55 -4.86
N PRO A 218 25.05 -1.70 -6.21
CA PRO A 218 26.18 -1.19 -7.00
C PRO A 218 26.35 0.33 -6.90
N TRP A 219 25.25 1.08 -6.73
CA TRP A 219 25.25 2.55 -6.72
C TRP A 219 24.82 3.15 -5.39
N LEU A 220 24.75 2.37 -4.31
CA LEU A 220 24.19 2.79 -3.01
C LEU A 220 24.76 4.13 -2.51
N ASP A 221 26.10 4.29 -2.51
CA ASP A 221 26.76 5.51 -2.04
C ASP A 221 26.54 6.72 -2.95
N ARG A 222 26.21 6.50 -4.22
CA ARG A 222 25.85 7.56 -5.18
C ARG A 222 24.40 7.98 -4.96
N LEU A 223 23.49 7.00 -4.87
CA LEU A 223 22.05 7.22 -4.68
C LEU A 223 21.76 7.97 -3.38
N ARG A 224 22.48 7.68 -2.30
CA ARG A 224 22.34 8.37 -1.00
C ARG A 224 22.67 9.87 -1.03
N LYS A 225 23.33 10.34 -2.08
CA LYS A 225 23.69 11.76 -2.24
C LYS A 225 22.62 12.56 -2.99
N ALA A 226 21.60 11.89 -3.51
CA ALA A 226 20.51 12.57 -4.19
C ALA A 226 19.67 13.41 -3.21
N ASP A 227 18.95 14.38 -3.74
CA ASP A 227 18.10 15.30 -2.96
C ASP A 227 16.76 14.67 -2.57
N GLY A 228 16.34 13.61 -3.27
CA GLY A 228 15.13 12.88 -2.98
C GLY A 228 14.86 11.77 -4.00
N ALA A 229 13.77 11.03 -3.77
CA ALA A 229 13.28 10.00 -4.67
C ALA A 229 11.84 10.30 -5.10
N PHE A 230 11.54 10.07 -6.37
CA PHE A 230 10.24 10.32 -6.99
C PHE A 230 9.75 9.08 -7.72
N PHE A 231 8.48 8.72 -7.49
CA PHE A 231 7.82 7.63 -8.18
C PHE A 231 6.66 8.17 -9.03
N PRO A 232 6.78 8.17 -10.38
CA PRO A 232 5.72 8.61 -11.28
C PRO A 232 4.46 7.73 -11.14
N MET A 233 3.33 8.32 -10.77
CA MET A 233 2.03 7.64 -10.61
C MET A 233 0.89 8.54 -11.05
N ASN A 234 -0.24 7.94 -11.43
CA ASN A 234 -1.51 8.63 -11.61
C ASN A 234 -2.22 8.72 -10.25
N ILE A 235 -2.52 9.94 -9.75
CA ILE A 235 -3.15 10.11 -8.43
C ILE A 235 -4.43 10.93 -8.45
N GLN A 236 -4.95 11.31 -9.63
CA GLN A 236 -6.24 11.98 -9.75
C GLN A 236 -7.39 10.97 -9.75
N ASP A 237 -8.47 11.32 -9.09
CA ASP A 237 -9.74 10.64 -9.24
C ASP A 237 -10.45 11.10 -10.55
N PRO A 238 -11.59 10.51 -10.95
CA PRO A 238 -12.31 10.90 -12.15
C PRO A 238 -12.77 12.37 -12.17
N ALA A 239 -12.90 13.00 -11.00
CA ALA A 239 -13.26 14.43 -10.88
C ALA A 239 -12.04 15.36 -10.98
N GLY A 240 -10.83 14.83 -11.16
CA GLY A 240 -9.60 15.60 -11.22
C GLY A 240 -8.98 15.95 -9.87
N ASP A 241 -9.62 15.57 -8.76
CA ASP A 241 -9.07 15.75 -7.42
C ASP A 241 -7.88 14.79 -7.20
N ALA A 242 -6.81 15.25 -6.58
CA ALA A 242 -5.63 14.44 -6.29
C ALA A 242 -5.44 14.21 -4.79
N THR A 243 -4.89 13.06 -4.41
CA THR A 243 -4.46 12.78 -3.04
C THR A 243 -2.98 12.42 -3.04
N LEU A 244 -2.16 13.32 -2.48
CA LEU A 244 -0.74 13.09 -2.28
C LEU A 244 -0.52 12.41 -0.93
N ASN A 245 -0.12 11.14 -0.96
CA ASN A 245 0.24 10.41 0.24
C ASN A 245 1.75 10.56 0.50
N LEU A 246 2.13 10.95 1.73
CA LEU A 246 3.52 11.20 2.11
C LEU A 246 4.19 9.95 2.70
N GLY A 247 3.61 8.80 2.49
CA GLY A 247 4.12 7.53 2.99
C GLY A 247 3.15 6.38 2.85
N VAL A 248 3.50 5.25 3.46
CA VAL A 248 2.71 4.01 3.49
C VAL A 248 2.90 3.30 4.83
N LYS A 249 1.92 2.51 5.26
CA LYS A 249 2.11 1.57 6.38
C LYS A 249 3.12 0.48 6.00
N GLY A 250 3.79 -0.05 7.01
CA GLY A 250 4.49 -1.33 6.91
C GLY A 250 3.53 -2.50 6.91
N ILE A 251 4.07 -3.70 6.80
CA ILE A 251 3.30 -4.94 6.81
C ILE A 251 4.13 -6.10 7.33
N ILE A 252 3.47 -7.10 7.90
CA ILE A 252 3.97 -8.47 8.04
C ILE A 252 2.96 -9.43 7.44
N TYR A 253 3.46 -10.41 6.69
CA TYR A 253 2.71 -11.59 6.26
C TYR A 253 3.24 -12.81 7.00
N PHE A 254 2.33 -13.64 7.50
CA PHE A 254 2.72 -14.84 8.23
C PHE A 254 1.67 -15.95 8.10
N GLU A 255 2.15 -17.15 8.34
CA GLU A 255 1.31 -18.34 8.42
C GLU A 255 1.28 -18.87 9.85
N LEU A 256 0.09 -19.18 10.33
CA LEU A 256 -0.12 -19.92 11.57
C LEU A 256 -0.45 -21.37 11.23
N GLU A 257 0.28 -22.32 11.78
CA GLU A 257 0.00 -23.75 11.65
C GLU A 257 -0.24 -24.40 13.00
N SER A 258 -1.37 -25.06 13.15
CA SER A 258 -1.67 -25.98 14.23
C SER A 258 -1.59 -27.40 13.72
N ARG A 259 -0.61 -28.15 14.22
CA ARG A 259 -0.42 -29.58 13.86
C ARG A 259 -0.60 -30.46 15.09
N GLY A 260 -1.32 -31.57 14.93
CA GLY A 260 -1.45 -32.57 15.99
C GLY A 260 -0.10 -33.20 16.37
N GLY A 261 -0.06 -33.84 17.53
CA GLY A 261 1.16 -34.43 18.06
C GLY A 261 1.06 -34.76 19.54
N GLU A 262 2.16 -34.57 20.28
CA GLU A 262 2.25 -34.91 21.71
C GLU A 262 1.23 -34.21 22.60
N TRP A 263 0.71 -33.06 22.18
CA TRP A 263 -0.31 -32.29 22.91
C TRP A 263 -1.74 -32.85 22.79
N GLY A 264 -1.97 -33.96 21.99
CA GLY A 264 -3.23 -34.70 21.97
C GLY A 264 -3.96 -34.76 20.63
N GLY A 265 -3.59 -33.95 19.61
CA GLY A 265 -4.17 -33.96 18.28
C GLY A 265 -3.63 -35.10 17.39
N PRO A 266 -4.33 -35.47 16.29
CA PRO A 266 -3.83 -36.46 15.34
C PRO A 266 -2.50 -36.04 14.73
N ALA A 267 -1.46 -36.89 14.79
CA ALA A 267 -0.12 -36.52 14.39
C ALA A 267 0.23 -36.85 12.94
N LYS A 268 -0.35 -37.94 12.39
CA LYS A 268 0.08 -38.49 11.09
C LYS A 268 -0.93 -38.27 9.98
N ALA A 269 -2.24 -38.41 10.28
CA ALA A 269 -3.33 -38.28 9.33
C ALA A 269 -4.60 -37.93 10.08
N GLU A 270 -5.62 -37.51 9.33
CA GLU A 270 -6.95 -37.31 9.89
C GLU A 270 -7.51 -38.62 10.50
N VAL A 271 -8.31 -38.49 11.55
CA VAL A 271 -9.03 -39.59 12.17
C VAL A 271 -10.55 -39.35 12.09
N HIS A 272 -11.35 -40.35 12.41
CA HIS A 272 -12.80 -40.19 12.37
C HIS A 272 -13.29 -39.16 13.41
N GLY A 273 -14.19 -38.26 13.00
CA GLY A 273 -14.67 -37.14 13.82
C GLY A 273 -15.38 -37.53 15.11
N SER A 274 -15.93 -38.79 15.19
CA SER A 274 -16.52 -39.32 16.42
C SER A 274 -15.53 -39.42 17.59
N LEU A 275 -14.21 -39.40 17.30
CA LEU A 275 -13.16 -39.43 18.32
C LEU A 275 -12.90 -38.07 18.97
N LYS A 276 -13.63 -37.00 18.59
CA LYS A 276 -13.42 -35.65 19.14
C LYS A 276 -13.53 -35.58 20.67
N ALA A 277 -14.33 -36.46 21.27
CA ALA A 277 -14.42 -36.54 22.73
C ALA A 277 -13.16 -37.08 23.43
N LEU A 278 -12.25 -37.71 22.67
CA LEU A 278 -11.00 -38.32 23.17
C LEU A 278 -9.75 -37.67 22.63
N VAL A 279 -9.86 -36.95 21.51
CA VAL A 279 -8.72 -36.44 20.74
C VAL A 279 -8.86 -34.93 20.55
N ASP A 280 -7.79 -34.19 20.80
CA ASP A 280 -7.75 -32.75 20.57
C ASP A 280 -7.81 -32.41 19.05
N SER A 281 -8.29 -31.20 18.77
CA SER A 281 -8.49 -30.75 17.38
C SER A 281 -7.51 -29.62 17.01
N PRO A 282 -6.60 -29.86 16.07
CA PRO A 282 -5.76 -28.81 15.52
C PRO A 282 -6.57 -27.64 14.94
N ALA A 283 -7.70 -27.92 14.28
CA ALA A 283 -8.56 -26.88 13.73
C ALA A 283 -9.14 -25.97 14.83
N LEU A 284 -9.73 -26.54 15.90
CA LEU A 284 -10.25 -25.74 17.01
C LEU A 284 -9.14 -24.98 17.74
N ARG A 285 -7.95 -25.58 17.88
CA ARG A 285 -6.81 -24.92 18.51
C ARG A 285 -6.36 -23.68 17.72
N LEU A 286 -6.31 -23.78 16.39
CA LEU A 286 -5.98 -22.64 15.51
C LEU A 286 -7.04 -21.54 15.63
N VAL A 287 -8.32 -21.88 15.55
CA VAL A 287 -9.42 -20.91 15.70
C VAL A 287 -9.36 -20.20 17.05
N GLN A 288 -9.11 -20.94 18.16
CA GLN A 288 -8.98 -20.36 19.48
C GLN A 288 -7.73 -19.46 19.61
N ALA A 289 -6.61 -19.84 18.99
CA ALA A 289 -5.42 -19.02 18.96
C ALA A 289 -5.66 -17.69 18.23
N ILE A 290 -6.30 -17.73 17.07
CA ILE A 290 -6.68 -16.52 16.33
C ILE A 290 -7.67 -15.67 17.14
N ALA A 291 -8.71 -16.29 17.69
CA ALA A 291 -9.71 -15.58 18.50
C ALA A 291 -9.13 -14.96 19.78
N SER A 292 -8.00 -15.47 20.30
CA SER A 292 -7.33 -14.86 21.46
C SER A 292 -6.63 -13.55 21.14
N MET A 293 -6.35 -13.28 19.86
CA MET A 293 -5.60 -12.10 19.42
C MET A 293 -6.48 -10.87 19.23
N THR A 294 -7.80 -11.03 19.20
CA THR A 294 -8.75 -9.93 19.00
C THR A 294 -9.91 -10.00 19.98
N THR A 295 -10.65 -8.90 20.11
CA THR A 295 -11.97 -8.89 20.74
C THR A 295 -12.95 -9.84 20.01
N PRO A 296 -14.05 -10.27 20.64
CA PRO A 296 -15.00 -11.21 20.02
C PRO A 296 -15.62 -10.74 18.69
N ASP A 297 -15.70 -9.44 18.47
CA ASP A 297 -16.14 -8.83 17.20
C ASP A 297 -15.02 -8.74 16.16
N GLY A 298 -13.77 -9.04 16.53
CA GLY A 298 -12.59 -8.99 15.66
C GLY A 298 -12.00 -7.59 15.44
N ASN A 299 -12.54 -6.55 16.05
CA ASN A 299 -12.26 -5.16 15.72
C ASN A 299 -11.04 -4.58 16.47
N THR A 300 -10.71 -5.11 17.65
CA THR A 300 -9.60 -4.62 18.47
C THR A 300 -8.58 -5.71 18.70
N ILE A 301 -7.31 -5.42 18.48
CA ILE A 301 -6.20 -6.36 18.68
C ILE A 301 -5.87 -6.42 20.17
N LEU A 302 -5.81 -7.62 20.74
CA LEU A 302 -5.51 -7.88 22.16
C LEU A 302 -4.06 -8.29 22.41
N ILE A 303 -3.20 -8.23 21.39
CA ILE A 303 -1.77 -8.50 21.53
C ILE A 303 -1.13 -7.34 22.32
N PRO A 304 -0.59 -7.59 23.53
CA PRO A 304 -0.06 -6.53 24.37
C PRO A 304 1.05 -5.73 23.70
N GLY A 305 0.98 -4.39 23.81
CA GLY A 305 1.96 -3.47 23.25
C GLY A 305 1.78 -3.15 21.75
N TYR A 306 0.84 -3.80 21.07
CA TYR A 306 0.67 -3.64 19.61
C TYR A 306 0.29 -2.21 19.24
N TYR A 307 -0.57 -1.58 20.02
CA TYR A 307 -0.94 -0.17 19.82
C TYR A 307 0.08 0.80 20.44
N ASP A 308 0.73 0.43 21.55
CA ASP A 308 1.68 1.30 22.27
C ASP A 308 2.95 1.58 21.45
N ALA A 309 3.31 0.65 20.55
CA ALA A 309 4.45 0.81 19.65
C ALA A 309 4.21 1.81 18.52
N VAL A 310 2.95 2.17 18.24
CA VAL A 310 2.59 3.10 17.16
C VAL A 310 2.94 4.53 17.56
N LYS A 311 3.66 5.24 16.68
CA LYS A 311 4.02 6.65 16.89
C LYS A 311 2.74 7.52 17.01
N ALA A 312 2.68 8.37 18.02
CA ALA A 312 1.63 9.39 18.12
C ALA A 312 1.79 10.44 17.00
N PRO A 313 0.68 11.01 16.47
CA PRO A 313 0.74 12.02 15.43
C PRO A 313 1.44 13.31 15.92
N ASP A 314 2.46 13.75 15.21
CA ASP A 314 3.07 15.07 15.45
C ASP A 314 2.17 16.22 14.94
N LEU A 315 2.58 17.47 15.18
CA LEU A 315 1.76 18.64 14.81
C LEU A 315 1.50 18.75 13.30
N ALA A 316 2.48 18.37 12.47
CA ALA A 316 2.32 18.40 11.01
C ALA A 316 1.32 17.32 10.57
N GLU A 317 1.46 16.10 11.08
CA GLU A 317 0.53 14.99 10.85
C GLU A 317 -0.90 15.32 11.33
N GLN A 318 -1.04 15.95 12.53
CA GLN A 318 -2.34 16.40 13.04
C GLN A 318 -3.02 17.40 12.08
N ARG A 319 -2.27 18.35 11.51
CA ARG A 319 -2.79 19.30 10.52
C ARG A 319 -3.25 18.61 9.24
N LEU A 320 -2.50 17.61 8.77
CA LEU A 320 -2.88 16.80 7.61
C LEU A 320 -4.18 16.02 7.87
N VAL A 321 -4.28 15.34 9.01
CA VAL A 321 -5.50 14.60 9.41
C VAL A 321 -6.68 15.55 9.57
N ASN A 322 -6.50 16.72 10.17
CA ASN A 322 -7.58 17.73 10.29
C ASN A 322 -8.05 18.23 8.92
N ALA A 323 -7.14 18.35 7.93
CA ALA A 323 -7.51 18.70 6.56
C ALA A 323 -8.35 17.59 5.91
N LEU A 324 -7.91 16.33 5.99
CA LEU A 324 -8.67 15.18 5.50
C LEU A 324 -10.06 15.08 6.13
N ALA A 325 -10.16 15.33 7.44
CA ALA A 325 -11.43 15.25 8.17
C ALA A 325 -12.44 16.34 7.75
N ARG A 326 -11.99 17.50 7.27
CA ARG A 326 -12.88 18.55 6.74
C ARG A 326 -13.55 18.14 5.43
N ASP A 327 -12.87 17.34 4.64
CA ASP A 327 -13.30 16.88 3.32
C ASP A 327 -13.83 15.43 3.33
N ALA A 328 -13.95 14.83 4.52
CA ALA A 328 -14.42 13.45 4.67
C ALA A 328 -15.88 13.31 4.19
N ASP A 329 -16.11 12.33 3.34
CA ASP A 329 -17.44 11.88 2.91
C ASP A 329 -17.51 10.36 3.14
N ASP A 330 -17.76 10.00 4.40
CA ASP A 330 -17.85 8.60 4.82
C ASP A 330 -18.89 7.83 4.03
N ARG A 331 -20.02 8.48 3.74
CA ARG A 331 -21.12 7.85 3.02
C ARG A 331 -20.73 7.48 1.60
N ARG A 332 -20.10 8.40 0.87
CA ARG A 332 -19.61 8.13 -0.50
C ARG A 332 -18.61 6.98 -0.51
N MET A 333 -17.69 6.97 0.47
CA MET A 333 -16.69 5.90 0.59
C MET A 333 -17.33 4.55 0.95
N GLN A 334 -18.29 4.54 1.89
CA GLN A 334 -19.03 3.34 2.26
C GLN A 334 -19.83 2.78 1.07
N GLU A 335 -20.50 3.64 0.30
CA GLU A 335 -21.22 3.24 -0.91
C GLU A 335 -20.26 2.64 -1.96
N ALA A 336 -19.09 3.25 -2.18
CA ALA A 336 -18.10 2.75 -3.13
C ALA A 336 -17.53 1.38 -2.74
N LEU A 337 -17.39 1.12 -1.43
CA LEU A 337 -16.91 -0.17 -0.89
C LEU A 337 -18.03 -1.20 -0.67
N GLY A 338 -19.31 -0.81 -0.82
CA GLY A 338 -20.45 -1.68 -0.55
C GLY A 338 -20.62 -2.04 0.93
N VAL A 339 -20.16 -1.17 1.86
CA VAL A 339 -20.28 -1.38 3.30
C VAL A 339 -21.32 -0.42 3.89
N ALA A 340 -22.05 -0.88 4.91
CA ALA A 340 -23.14 -0.10 5.50
C ALA A 340 -22.67 0.88 6.60
N ARG A 341 -21.52 0.63 7.22
CA ARG A 341 -20.94 1.44 8.30
C ARG A 341 -19.47 1.11 8.51
N TRP A 342 -18.75 2.01 9.14
CA TRP A 342 -17.40 1.72 9.66
C TRP A 342 -17.46 0.92 10.97
N ILE A 343 -16.34 0.32 11.33
CA ILE A 343 -16.12 -0.38 12.60
C ILE A 343 -16.48 0.56 13.77
N ASP A 344 -17.16 0.04 14.77
CA ASP A 344 -17.61 0.73 15.99
C ASP A 344 -18.49 1.98 15.75
N GLY A 345 -18.85 2.25 14.49
CA GLY A 345 -19.62 3.44 14.10
C GLY A 345 -18.78 4.71 14.08
N ASP A 346 -17.47 4.60 13.94
CA ASP A 346 -16.59 5.75 13.77
C ASP A 346 -16.98 6.56 12.51
N GLU A 347 -16.84 7.88 12.58
CA GLU A 347 -17.15 8.78 11.47
C GLU A 347 -16.09 9.89 11.37
N GLY A 348 -15.94 10.44 10.17
CA GLY A 348 -15.10 11.59 9.89
C GLY A 348 -13.66 11.42 10.38
N ARG A 349 -13.22 12.28 11.30
CA ARG A 349 -11.84 12.25 11.81
C ARG A 349 -11.49 10.96 12.54
N ASP A 350 -12.42 10.39 13.31
CA ASP A 350 -12.15 9.19 14.10
C ASP A 350 -11.93 7.98 13.18
N ALA A 351 -12.72 7.85 12.11
CA ALA A 351 -12.52 6.84 11.08
C ALA A 351 -11.17 7.01 10.36
N ILE A 352 -10.78 8.26 10.02
CA ILE A 352 -9.49 8.57 9.39
C ILE A 352 -8.34 8.22 10.34
N VAL A 353 -8.42 8.62 11.61
CA VAL A 353 -7.39 8.33 12.62
C VAL A 353 -7.21 6.83 12.80
N ARG A 354 -8.31 6.09 12.93
CA ARG A 354 -8.27 4.62 13.00
C ARG A 354 -7.60 4.04 11.77
N ASN A 355 -8.04 4.43 10.58
CA ASN A 355 -7.50 3.90 9.33
C ASN A 355 -6.01 4.16 9.16
N LEU A 356 -5.51 5.30 9.62
CA LEU A 356 -4.09 5.68 9.49
C LEU A 356 -3.23 5.11 10.62
N TYR A 357 -3.68 5.19 11.87
CA TYR A 357 -2.82 4.95 13.04
C TYR A 357 -3.07 3.62 13.74
N ASP A 358 -4.17 2.92 13.48
CA ASP A 358 -4.36 1.60 14.08
C ASP A 358 -3.68 0.51 13.23
N PRO A 359 -2.98 -0.44 13.87
CA PRO A 359 -2.54 -1.64 13.20
C PRO A 359 -3.75 -2.50 12.82
N THR A 360 -3.59 -3.35 11.82
CA THR A 360 -4.61 -4.34 11.46
C THR A 360 -4.14 -5.74 11.80
N LEU A 361 -5.08 -6.66 11.93
CA LEU A 361 -4.82 -8.09 11.95
C LEU A 361 -5.90 -8.74 11.09
N ASN A 362 -5.51 -9.27 9.95
CA ASN A 362 -6.41 -9.81 8.94
C ASN A 362 -6.18 -11.30 8.72
N ILE A 363 -7.24 -12.03 8.35
CA ILE A 363 -7.17 -13.42 7.91
C ILE A 363 -7.36 -13.45 6.40
N ASP A 364 -6.28 -13.67 5.66
CA ASP A 364 -6.31 -13.78 4.19
C ASP A 364 -6.88 -15.12 3.72
N GLY A 365 -6.67 -16.16 4.54
CA GLY A 365 -7.20 -17.48 4.28
C GLY A 365 -7.05 -18.41 5.47
N ILE A 366 -8.04 -19.28 5.66
CA ILE A 366 -8.02 -20.29 6.71
C ILE A 366 -8.58 -21.59 6.17
N TRP A 367 -7.89 -22.72 6.40
CA TRP A 367 -8.34 -24.02 5.93
C TRP A 367 -7.89 -25.15 6.86
N SER A 368 -8.74 -26.20 6.89
CA SER A 368 -8.45 -27.44 7.59
C SER A 368 -9.48 -28.50 7.20
N GLY A 369 -9.07 -29.75 7.19
CA GLY A 369 -9.97 -30.88 6.97
C GLY A 369 -10.46 -30.99 5.52
N TYR A 370 -11.75 -31.32 5.37
CA TYR A 370 -12.36 -31.60 4.06
C TYR A 370 -13.12 -30.37 3.54
N THR A 371 -12.79 -29.94 2.34
CA THR A 371 -13.39 -28.78 1.67
C THR A 371 -14.06 -29.15 0.34
N GLY A 372 -14.11 -30.45 -0.02
CA GLY A 372 -14.76 -30.92 -1.25
C GLY A 372 -16.29 -31.04 -1.11
N GLU A 373 -16.93 -31.47 -2.19
CA GLU A 373 -18.37 -31.66 -2.23
C GLU A 373 -18.83 -32.79 -1.27
N GLY A 374 -19.99 -32.63 -0.65
CA GLY A 374 -20.58 -33.60 0.28
C GLY A 374 -20.04 -33.50 1.70
N VAL A 375 -20.11 -34.56 2.49
CA VAL A 375 -19.76 -34.62 3.90
C VAL A 375 -18.67 -35.66 4.15
N LYS A 376 -17.60 -35.25 4.85
CA LYS A 376 -16.58 -36.18 5.35
C LYS A 376 -16.37 -35.93 6.84
N THR A 377 -16.79 -36.87 7.68
CA THR A 377 -16.68 -36.73 9.14
C THR A 377 -15.27 -37.06 9.61
N ILE A 378 -14.41 -36.03 9.69
CA ILE A 378 -13.00 -36.18 10.06
C ILE A 378 -12.59 -35.21 11.15
N LEU A 379 -11.55 -35.56 11.90
CA LEU A 379 -10.77 -34.71 12.76
C LEU A 379 -9.41 -34.51 12.07
N PRO A 380 -9.11 -33.34 11.52
CA PRO A 380 -7.90 -33.10 10.75
C PRO A 380 -6.65 -33.12 11.63
N HIS A 381 -5.51 -33.47 11.04
CA HIS A 381 -4.20 -33.48 11.72
C HIS A 381 -3.45 -32.16 11.59
N VAL A 382 -3.91 -31.25 10.73
CA VAL A 382 -3.33 -29.93 10.52
C VAL A 382 -4.42 -28.91 10.18
N ALA A 383 -4.20 -27.68 10.64
CA ALA A 383 -4.98 -26.50 10.26
C ALA A 383 -4.01 -25.33 10.02
N THR A 384 -4.29 -24.53 9.02
CA THR A 384 -3.43 -23.44 8.59
C THR A 384 -4.24 -22.16 8.37
N ALA A 385 -3.67 -21.02 8.74
CA ALA A 385 -4.18 -19.69 8.41
C ALA A 385 -3.06 -18.85 7.82
N LYS A 386 -3.34 -18.14 6.74
CA LYS A 386 -2.52 -17.04 6.22
C LYS A 386 -3.08 -15.75 6.75
N MET A 387 -2.22 -14.89 7.23
CA MET A 387 -2.59 -13.63 7.88
C MET A 387 -1.65 -12.52 7.50
N ASP A 388 -2.16 -11.30 7.49
CA ASP A 388 -1.37 -10.08 7.41
C ASP A 388 -1.67 -9.15 8.60
N SER A 389 -0.72 -8.25 8.85
CA SER A 389 -0.89 -7.13 9.77
C SER A 389 -0.27 -5.89 9.17
N ARG A 390 -1.09 -4.83 8.98
CA ARG A 390 -0.59 -3.51 8.58
C ARG A 390 0.00 -2.81 9.78
N LEU A 391 1.21 -2.28 9.61
CA LEU A 391 2.01 -1.71 10.69
C LEU A 391 2.13 -0.19 10.50
N PRO A 392 1.42 0.63 11.29
CA PRO A 392 1.64 2.07 11.28
C PRO A 392 3.07 2.44 11.71
N PRO A 393 3.54 3.66 11.41
CA PRO A 393 4.85 4.13 11.85
C PRO A 393 5.09 3.93 13.35
N GLY A 394 6.26 3.37 13.70
CA GLY A 394 6.65 3.02 15.07
C GLY A 394 6.52 1.53 15.38
N LEU A 395 5.56 0.82 14.81
CA LEU A 395 5.46 -0.64 14.97
C LEU A 395 6.32 -1.34 13.90
N GLU A 396 7.46 -1.85 14.34
CA GLU A 396 8.43 -2.52 13.46
C GLU A 396 8.09 -4.01 13.25
N PRO A 397 8.36 -4.60 12.06
CA PRO A 397 8.06 -6.00 11.74
C PRO A 397 8.56 -7.01 12.77
N ASP A 398 9.83 -6.94 13.14
CA ASP A 398 10.42 -7.86 14.13
C ASP A 398 9.76 -7.71 15.51
N THR A 399 9.32 -6.51 15.86
CA THR A 399 8.62 -6.24 17.12
C THR A 399 7.23 -6.84 17.08
N ALA A 400 6.49 -6.66 15.98
CA ALA A 400 5.18 -7.25 15.77
C ALA A 400 5.22 -8.79 15.86
N TYR A 401 6.19 -9.42 15.19
CA TYR A 401 6.38 -10.88 15.29
C TYR A 401 6.69 -11.35 16.71
N ARG A 402 7.55 -10.65 17.45
CA ARG A 402 7.87 -11.00 18.84
C ARG A 402 6.66 -10.87 19.76
N MET A 403 5.88 -9.80 19.59
CA MET A 403 4.65 -9.57 20.37
C MET A 403 3.60 -10.65 20.06
N LEU A 404 3.39 -10.98 18.78
CA LEU A 404 2.53 -12.06 18.33
C LEU A 404 2.93 -13.40 18.97
N ARG A 405 4.20 -13.77 18.91
CA ARG A 405 4.69 -15.02 19.49
C ARG A 405 4.49 -15.04 21.01
N ALA A 406 4.86 -13.96 21.70
CA ALA A 406 4.70 -13.85 23.14
C ALA A 406 3.23 -13.95 23.58
N HIS A 407 2.31 -13.35 22.82
CA HIS A 407 0.88 -13.46 23.06
C HIS A 407 0.39 -14.91 22.97
N LEU A 408 0.76 -15.61 21.88
CA LEU A 408 0.39 -17.01 21.69
C LEU A 408 0.95 -17.90 22.81
N ASP A 409 2.19 -17.70 23.23
CA ASP A 409 2.83 -18.45 24.31
C ASP A 409 2.12 -18.20 25.66
N ALA A 410 1.82 -16.94 25.97
CA ALA A 410 1.16 -16.57 27.22
C ALA A 410 -0.27 -17.12 27.33
N ASN A 411 -0.94 -17.33 26.19
CA ASN A 411 -2.29 -17.88 26.13
C ASN A 411 -2.33 -19.41 25.93
N GLY A 412 -1.19 -20.10 26.07
CA GLY A 412 -1.12 -21.57 25.98
C GLY A 412 -1.13 -22.11 24.54
N PHE A 413 -0.83 -21.26 23.56
CA PHE A 413 -0.71 -21.63 22.14
C PHE A 413 0.74 -21.76 21.67
N ASP A 414 1.65 -22.14 22.58
CA ASP A 414 3.08 -22.35 22.35
C ASP A 414 3.38 -23.37 21.22
N ARG A 415 2.43 -24.29 20.94
CA ARG A 415 2.52 -25.30 19.89
C ARG A 415 2.00 -24.83 18.53
N ILE A 416 1.46 -23.62 18.42
CA ILE A 416 1.16 -23.01 17.13
C ILE A 416 2.48 -22.55 16.50
N THR A 417 2.76 -23.05 15.30
CA THR A 417 3.91 -22.58 14.52
C THR A 417 3.57 -21.25 13.86
N VAL A 418 4.40 -20.24 14.09
CA VAL A 418 4.35 -18.96 13.36
C VAL A 418 5.45 -19.00 12.33
N ARG A 419 5.09 -18.91 11.04
CA ARG A 419 6.05 -18.84 9.93
C ARG A 419 6.01 -17.44 9.34
N PRO A 420 7.01 -16.59 9.57
CA PRO A 420 7.15 -15.35 8.84
C PRO A 420 7.26 -15.65 7.33
N MET A 421 6.54 -14.92 6.51
CA MET A 421 6.60 -15.02 5.04
C MET A 421 7.38 -13.85 4.45
N SER A 422 6.91 -12.64 4.71
CA SER A 422 7.57 -11.40 4.32
C SER A 422 7.13 -10.27 5.27
N GLY A 423 7.84 -9.15 5.21
CA GLY A 423 7.45 -7.97 5.96
C GLY A 423 8.46 -6.85 5.81
N TYR A 424 7.96 -5.64 5.90
CA TYR A 424 8.77 -4.42 5.85
C TYR A 424 8.12 -3.30 6.68
N PRO A 425 8.94 -2.35 7.17
CA PRO A 425 8.45 -1.26 7.99
C PRO A 425 7.71 -0.20 7.17
N ALA A 426 7.00 0.69 7.88
CA ALA A 426 6.41 1.89 7.31
C ALA A 426 7.47 2.82 6.73
N ALA A 427 7.06 3.60 5.72
CA ALA A 427 7.85 4.68 5.14
C ALA A 427 7.06 5.99 5.23
N THR A 428 7.71 7.07 5.67
CA THR A 428 7.10 8.40 5.79
C THR A 428 8.05 9.48 5.34
N THR A 429 7.51 10.54 4.75
CA THR A 429 8.21 11.77 4.37
C THR A 429 7.50 12.95 5.02
N SER A 430 8.24 13.92 5.53
CA SER A 430 7.63 15.13 6.10
C SER A 430 7.01 16.02 5.01
N VAL A 431 5.87 16.65 5.33
CA VAL A 431 5.25 17.64 4.43
C VAL A 431 6.14 18.89 4.23
N ASP A 432 7.09 19.13 5.12
CA ASP A 432 8.01 20.26 5.05
C ASP A 432 9.25 19.99 4.18
N GLU A 433 9.42 18.77 3.66
CA GLU A 433 10.52 18.47 2.75
C GLU A 433 10.42 19.30 1.45
N PRO A 434 11.53 19.87 0.97
CA PRO A 434 11.53 20.68 -0.27
C PRO A 434 10.93 19.95 -1.47
N LEU A 435 11.21 18.64 -1.62
CA LEU A 435 10.63 17.78 -2.65
C LEU A 435 9.09 17.75 -2.59
N VAL A 436 8.51 17.62 -1.38
CA VAL A 436 7.06 17.61 -1.20
C VAL A 436 6.46 18.98 -1.54
N ARG A 437 7.08 20.05 -1.06
CA ARG A 437 6.61 21.43 -1.31
C ARG A 437 6.70 21.80 -2.79
N ALA A 438 7.76 21.40 -3.49
CA ALA A 438 7.89 21.57 -4.94
C ALA A 438 6.78 20.82 -5.68
N SER A 439 6.49 19.57 -5.28
CA SER A 439 5.40 18.77 -5.84
C SER A 439 4.04 19.45 -5.65
N ILE A 440 3.73 19.92 -4.46
CA ILE A 440 2.49 20.68 -4.16
C ILE A 440 2.41 21.94 -5.02
N GLY A 441 3.53 22.68 -5.18
CA GLY A 441 3.58 23.87 -6.03
C GLY A 441 3.22 23.59 -7.49
N VAL A 442 3.62 22.42 -8.01
CA VAL A 442 3.24 21.98 -9.36
C VAL A 442 1.74 21.65 -9.43
N PHE A 443 1.18 20.90 -8.49
CA PHE A 443 -0.27 20.65 -8.45
C PHE A 443 -1.08 21.96 -8.41
N ASN A 444 -0.63 22.93 -7.61
CA ASN A 444 -1.26 24.25 -7.53
C ASN A 444 -1.18 25.03 -8.86
N LYS A 445 -0.09 24.89 -9.65
CA LYS A 445 0.01 25.47 -11.00
C LYS A 445 -1.09 24.97 -11.93
N TYR A 446 -1.44 23.68 -11.83
CA TYR A 446 -2.49 23.06 -12.63
C TYR A 446 -3.90 23.24 -12.05
N GLY A 447 -4.04 23.98 -10.95
CA GLY A 447 -5.32 24.21 -10.29
C GLY A 447 -5.97 22.95 -9.71
N THR A 448 -5.21 21.90 -9.52
CA THR A 448 -5.70 20.63 -8.99
C THR A 448 -6.12 20.78 -7.53
N ARG A 449 -7.32 20.36 -7.20
CA ARG A 449 -7.74 20.24 -5.81
C ARG A 449 -6.95 19.12 -5.16
N LEU A 450 -6.01 19.50 -4.29
CA LEU A 450 -5.07 18.57 -3.68
C LEU A 450 -5.41 18.29 -2.22
N ARG A 451 -5.53 17.02 -1.88
CA ARG A 451 -5.52 16.53 -0.51
C ARG A 451 -4.13 15.97 -0.21
N VAL A 452 -3.62 16.22 0.99
CA VAL A 452 -2.33 15.67 1.43
C VAL A 452 -2.57 14.81 2.65
N ALA A 453 -2.20 13.53 2.55
CA ALA A 453 -2.32 12.56 3.63
C ALA A 453 -0.94 12.21 4.20
N PRO A 454 -0.80 12.00 5.52
CA PRO A 454 0.48 11.63 6.11
C PRO A 454 1.02 10.31 5.53
N TRP A 455 0.14 9.36 5.23
CA TRP A 455 0.44 8.11 4.51
C TRP A 455 -0.82 7.44 3.99
N LEU A 456 -0.64 6.51 3.07
CA LEU A 456 -1.66 5.57 2.65
C LEU A 456 -1.78 4.45 3.70
N ALA A 457 -3.00 3.99 4.00
CA ALA A 457 -3.23 2.84 4.87
C ALA A 457 -2.73 1.51 4.26
N GLY A 458 -2.48 1.49 2.96
CA GLY A 458 -1.82 0.41 2.24
C GLY A 458 -0.32 0.33 2.54
N SER A 459 0.34 -0.67 1.98
CA SER A 459 1.76 -0.94 2.20
C SER A 459 2.48 -1.14 0.88
N ALA A 460 3.69 -0.60 0.79
CA ALA A 460 4.64 -0.78 -0.30
C ALA A 460 6.07 -0.71 0.25
N PRO A 461 7.09 -1.26 -0.41
CA PRO A 461 8.44 -1.34 0.13
C PRO A 461 9.21 -0.02 0.08
N PHE A 462 8.53 1.11 0.20
CA PHE A 462 9.13 2.46 0.10
C PHE A 462 10.10 2.81 1.23
N TYR A 463 10.17 1.99 2.28
CA TYR A 463 11.23 2.09 3.30
C TYR A 463 12.64 1.99 2.68
N GLN A 464 12.77 1.41 1.51
CA GLN A 464 14.04 1.34 0.79
C GLN A 464 14.58 2.75 0.48
N PHE A 465 13.70 3.68 0.13
CA PHE A 465 14.10 5.08 -0.11
C PHE A 465 14.32 5.82 1.20
N THR A 466 13.37 5.77 2.12
CA THR A 466 13.41 6.58 3.33
C THR A 466 14.41 6.07 4.38
N ARG A 467 14.69 4.76 4.44
CA ARG A 467 15.61 4.17 5.42
C ARG A 467 16.91 3.67 4.79
N THR A 468 16.84 2.89 3.70
CA THR A 468 18.05 2.34 3.08
C THR A 468 18.86 3.41 2.38
N LEU A 469 18.22 4.30 1.63
CA LEU A 469 18.86 5.43 0.96
C LEU A 469 18.92 6.69 1.83
N GLY A 470 18.02 6.86 2.80
CA GLY A 470 17.94 8.05 3.64
C GLY A 470 17.40 9.27 2.89
N LEU A 471 16.59 9.05 1.85
CA LEU A 471 16.03 10.08 0.98
C LEU A 471 14.56 10.36 1.34
N PRO A 472 14.08 11.61 1.27
CA PRO A 472 12.66 11.88 1.19
C PRO A 472 12.11 11.24 -0.08
N PHE A 473 10.92 10.67 0.03
CA PHE A 473 10.26 9.98 -1.07
C PHE A 473 8.87 10.56 -1.32
N VAL A 474 8.56 10.84 -2.57
CA VAL A 474 7.24 11.29 -3.03
C VAL A 474 6.82 10.43 -4.22
N PHE A 475 5.59 9.99 -4.21
CA PHE A 475 4.97 9.35 -5.36
C PHE A 475 3.77 10.16 -5.82
N GLY A 476 3.57 10.26 -7.14
CA GLY A 476 2.46 10.99 -7.70
C GLY A 476 2.74 11.53 -9.10
N GLY A 477 1.84 12.37 -9.52
CA GLY A 477 1.76 13.02 -10.82
C GLY A 477 0.31 13.34 -11.10
N LEU A 478 0.03 14.17 -12.08
CA LEU A 478 -1.31 14.29 -12.62
C LEU A 478 -1.70 12.99 -13.33
N GLY A 479 -2.98 12.87 -13.65
CA GLY A 479 -3.50 11.77 -14.43
C GLY A 479 -4.38 10.82 -13.66
N HIS A 480 -5.22 10.16 -14.43
CA HIS A 480 -6.21 9.20 -13.94
C HIS A 480 -6.04 7.85 -14.62
N GLY A 481 -6.16 6.82 -13.83
CA GLY A 481 -6.30 5.44 -14.27
C GLY A 481 -6.97 4.62 -13.19
N SER A 482 -7.48 3.48 -13.56
CA SER A 482 -8.20 2.58 -12.64
C SER A 482 -8.03 1.13 -13.02
N GLY A 483 -8.50 0.23 -12.17
CA GLY A 483 -8.44 -1.21 -12.43
C GLY A 483 -7.07 -1.82 -12.17
N ALA A 484 -6.18 -1.16 -11.44
CA ALA A 484 -4.92 -1.78 -11.01
C ALA A 484 -5.20 -3.16 -10.37
N HIS A 485 -4.47 -4.20 -10.80
CA HIS A 485 -4.63 -5.61 -10.42
C HIS A 485 -5.96 -6.28 -10.83
N ALA A 486 -6.84 -5.57 -11.54
CA ALA A 486 -8.14 -6.09 -11.99
C ALA A 486 -8.24 -6.13 -13.53
N PRO A 487 -9.22 -6.84 -14.12
CA PRO A 487 -9.55 -6.69 -15.54
C PRO A 487 -9.92 -5.24 -15.89
N ASP A 488 -9.75 -4.91 -17.17
CA ASP A 488 -10.05 -3.58 -17.73
C ASP A 488 -9.23 -2.45 -17.11
N GLU A 489 -8.02 -2.74 -16.63
CA GLU A 489 -7.06 -1.73 -16.20
C GLU A 489 -6.83 -0.71 -17.32
N TYR A 490 -6.90 0.59 -16.99
CA TYR A 490 -6.73 1.64 -17.99
C TYR A 490 -6.02 2.89 -17.45
N MET A 491 -5.49 3.68 -18.37
CA MET A 491 -4.99 5.04 -18.16
C MET A 491 -5.70 6.01 -19.13
N LEU A 492 -6.14 7.17 -18.63
CA LEU A 492 -6.78 8.21 -19.43
C LEU A 492 -5.74 8.87 -20.34
N ILE A 493 -6.02 8.86 -21.66
CA ILE A 493 -5.14 9.45 -22.69
C ILE A 493 -5.69 10.79 -23.17
N HIS A 494 -6.93 10.81 -23.64
CA HIS A 494 -7.59 12.02 -24.13
C HIS A 494 -8.90 12.22 -23.35
N PRO A 495 -8.93 13.17 -22.39
CA PRO A 495 -10.15 13.48 -21.65
C PRO A 495 -11.29 13.94 -22.56
N ALA A 496 -12.51 13.50 -22.25
CA ALA A 496 -13.71 14.04 -22.90
C ALA A 496 -13.96 15.49 -22.44
N PRO A 497 -14.68 16.31 -23.25
CA PRO A 497 -15.04 17.66 -22.84
C PRO A 497 -15.76 17.69 -21.48
N GLY A 498 -15.23 18.46 -20.53
CA GLY A 498 -15.78 18.60 -19.18
C GLY A 498 -15.24 17.59 -18.16
N VAL A 499 -14.31 16.72 -18.54
CA VAL A 499 -13.55 15.88 -17.60
C VAL A 499 -12.35 16.66 -17.09
N GLU A 500 -12.22 16.78 -15.77
CA GLU A 500 -11.18 17.57 -15.10
C GLU A 500 -9.88 16.76 -14.84
N ALA A 501 -9.94 15.42 -14.94
CA ALA A 501 -8.76 14.58 -14.81
C ALA A 501 -7.84 14.77 -16.02
N ALA A 502 -6.54 14.87 -15.75
CA ALA A 502 -5.52 15.11 -16.77
C ALA A 502 -5.37 13.92 -17.72
N GLY A 503 -5.22 14.20 -19.02
CA GLY A 503 -4.80 13.24 -20.03
C GLY A 503 -3.28 13.17 -20.16
N LEU A 504 -2.80 12.34 -21.11
CA LEU A 504 -1.38 12.08 -21.27
C LEU A 504 -0.54 13.35 -21.47
N ALA A 505 -0.99 14.30 -22.31
CA ALA A 505 -0.24 15.53 -22.55
C ALA A 505 -0.05 16.36 -21.28
N GLU A 506 -1.10 16.52 -20.47
CA GLU A 506 -1.05 17.27 -19.21
C GLU A 506 -0.20 16.56 -18.15
N ILE A 507 -0.23 15.22 -18.10
CA ILE A 507 0.63 14.41 -17.24
C ILE A 507 2.11 14.70 -17.58
N GLU A 508 2.48 14.62 -18.85
CA GLU A 508 3.84 14.86 -19.31
C GLU A 508 4.30 16.30 -19.04
N LYS A 509 3.44 17.30 -19.31
CA LYS A 509 3.70 18.71 -18.98
C LYS A 509 3.94 18.90 -17.48
N SER A 510 3.15 18.22 -16.63
CA SER A 510 3.34 18.28 -15.18
C SER A 510 4.67 17.70 -14.73
N TYR A 511 5.14 16.63 -15.36
CA TYR A 511 6.48 16.08 -15.08
C TYR A 511 7.60 16.99 -15.55
N VAL A 512 7.43 17.71 -16.67
CA VAL A 512 8.37 18.79 -17.05
C VAL A 512 8.45 19.82 -15.93
N ASP A 513 7.31 20.36 -15.52
CA ASP A 513 7.25 21.37 -14.45
C ASP A 513 7.84 20.84 -13.14
N MET A 514 7.60 19.57 -12.82
CA MET A 514 8.15 18.91 -11.64
C MET A 514 9.69 18.88 -11.68
N LEU A 515 10.28 18.44 -12.78
CA LEU A 515 11.74 18.37 -12.93
C LEU A 515 12.38 19.76 -12.77
N PHE A 516 11.80 20.80 -13.36
CA PHE A 516 12.30 22.16 -13.21
C PHE A 516 12.06 22.74 -11.82
N ALA A 517 10.93 22.44 -11.17
CA ALA A 517 10.67 22.83 -9.80
C ALA A 517 11.67 22.19 -8.82
N LEU A 518 12.01 20.91 -9.05
CA LEU A 518 13.03 20.20 -8.27
C LEU A 518 14.43 20.76 -8.48
N GLY A 519 14.77 21.12 -9.72
CA GLY A 519 16.05 21.79 -10.03
C GLY A 519 16.21 23.16 -9.37
N ALA A 520 15.10 23.82 -9.05
CA ALA A 520 15.07 25.13 -8.42
C ALA A 520 14.85 25.09 -6.89
N MET A 521 14.79 23.89 -6.27
CA MET A 521 14.60 23.78 -4.82
C MET A 521 15.72 24.46 -4.04
N GLU A 522 15.34 25.08 -2.90
CA GLU A 522 16.31 25.55 -1.92
C GLU A 522 17.01 24.37 -1.21
N ASP A 523 18.17 24.63 -0.62
CA ASP A 523 18.86 23.61 0.19
C ASP A 523 17.98 23.15 1.36
N ARG A 524 18.07 21.88 1.72
CA ARG A 524 17.46 21.41 2.96
C ARG A 524 17.95 22.29 4.11
N ALA A 525 17.02 22.86 4.87
CA ALA A 525 17.38 23.42 6.16
C ALA A 525 18.09 22.30 6.95
N GLY A 526 19.33 22.54 7.36
CA GLY A 526 20.07 21.57 8.17
C GLY A 526 19.22 21.11 9.36
N PRO A 527 19.49 19.93 9.93
CA PRO A 527 18.72 19.43 11.06
C PRO A 527 18.63 20.52 12.11
N SER A 528 17.39 20.88 12.48
CA SER A 528 17.17 21.81 13.60
C SER A 528 17.87 21.25 14.84
N PRO A 529 18.62 22.07 15.58
CA PRO A 529 19.44 21.63 16.70
C PRO A 529 18.64 20.99 17.83
#